data_97f162e618c21c6ec025c96c92290ce5
#
_entry.id   97f162e618c21c6ec025c96c92290ce5
#
_cell.length_a   1.000
_cell.length_b   1.000
_cell.length_c   1.000
_cell.angle_alpha   90.00
_cell.angle_beta   90.00
_cell.angle_gamma   90.00
#
_symmetry.space_group_name_H-M   'P 1'
#
loop_
_entity.id
_entity.type
_entity.pdbx_description
1 polymer ?
#
loop_
_entity_poly.entity_id
_entity_poly.type
_entity_poly.pdbx_seq_one_letter_code
_entity_poly.pdbx_strand_id
1 'polypeptide(L)'
;MDRNGIEELLSRVRERPAEQVVKFCQVVYLPAREGKPERFLVNLLTKSYSIDLSTGEARDVVAEKVVDEKTTRLILKYLTYQGHLKGRAGWVGIEKLPGGQQVTGDLHKRAYRPLIESFGYEPQLFETACKLLDGVKEKLGGISYSFSFFPQFKILVQLWPGDRKTYTSPVTNLMFSDNVIDTFNARDLVDASEILVSHLVKHKSRPAARPRA
;
A
#
# COMPACT_ATOMS: atom_id res chain seq x y z
N MET A 1 -6.68 -0.19 21.05
CA MET A 1 -7.26 0.76 20.07
C MET A 1 -6.63 2.11 20.32
N ASP A 2 -5.83 2.57 19.39
CA ASP A 2 -5.24 3.91 19.44
C ASP A 2 -6.22 4.96 18.86
N ARG A 3 -7.37 5.09 19.52
CA ARG A 3 -8.41 6.05 19.11
C ARG A 3 -7.88 7.49 19.05
N ASN A 4 -6.92 7.83 19.92
CA ASN A 4 -6.32 9.16 19.94
C ASN A 4 -5.55 9.46 18.64
N GLY A 5 -4.81 8.47 18.09
CA GLY A 5 -4.06 8.65 16.85
C GLY A 5 -4.95 8.80 15.61
N ILE A 6 -6.09 8.08 15.55
CA ILE A 6 -7.07 8.22 14.48
C ILE A 6 -7.76 9.58 14.54
N GLU A 7 -8.20 10.02 15.72
CA GLU A 7 -8.89 11.31 15.91
C GLU A 7 -7.97 12.50 15.56
N GLU A 8 -6.69 12.43 15.94
CA GLU A 8 -5.71 13.45 15.57
C GLU A 8 -5.54 13.55 14.05
N LEU A 9 -5.40 12.41 13.36
CA LEU A 9 -5.29 12.38 11.90
C LEU A 9 -6.56 12.89 11.22
N LEU A 10 -7.72 12.52 11.75
CA LEU A 10 -9.02 12.96 11.23
C LEU A 10 -9.17 14.48 11.39
N SER A 11 -8.79 15.06 12.53
CA SER A 11 -8.78 16.53 12.75
C SER A 11 -7.91 17.21 11.70
N ARG A 12 -6.69 16.72 11.48
CA ARG A 12 -5.78 17.25 10.47
C ARG A 12 -6.35 17.19 9.05
N VAL A 13 -7.10 16.13 8.72
CA VAL A 13 -7.77 16.03 7.42
C VAL A 13 -8.92 17.03 7.30
N ARG A 14 -9.75 17.20 8.35
CA ARG A 14 -10.87 18.15 8.39
C ARG A 14 -10.43 19.61 8.27
N GLU A 15 -9.26 19.97 8.82
CA GLU A 15 -8.70 21.33 8.76
C GLU A 15 -8.26 21.72 7.34
N ARG A 16 -8.15 20.75 6.43
CA ARG A 16 -7.71 20.99 5.06
C ARG A 16 -8.89 21.28 4.12
N PRO A 17 -8.77 22.28 3.23
CA PRO A 17 -9.75 22.45 2.15
C PRO A 17 -9.87 21.16 1.32
N ALA A 18 -11.09 20.67 1.11
CA ALA A 18 -11.35 19.42 0.38
C ALA A 18 -10.72 19.41 -1.03
N GLU A 19 -10.73 20.57 -1.71
CA GLU A 19 -10.12 20.75 -3.04
C GLU A 19 -8.61 20.47 -3.02
N GLN A 20 -7.90 20.86 -1.97
CA GLN A 20 -6.48 20.58 -1.82
C GLN A 20 -6.22 19.09 -1.59
N VAL A 21 -7.04 18.43 -0.77
CA VAL A 21 -6.96 16.99 -0.55
C VAL A 21 -7.19 16.24 -1.86
N VAL A 22 -8.24 16.60 -2.60
CA VAL A 22 -8.53 16.03 -3.92
C VAL A 22 -7.36 16.21 -4.88
N LYS A 23 -6.81 17.41 -4.96
CA LYS A 23 -5.69 17.75 -5.86
C LYS A 23 -4.43 16.97 -5.54
N PHE A 24 -4.00 16.94 -4.28
CA PHE A 24 -2.73 16.34 -3.89
C PHE A 24 -2.82 14.81 -3.73
N CYS A 25 -3.93 14.30 -3.21
CA CYS A 25 -4.08 12.86 -2.95
C CYS A 25 -4.74 12.13 -4.13
N GLN A 26 -5.25 12.84 -5.15
CA GLN A 26 -5.99 12.24 -6.28
C GLN A 26 -7.14 11.34 -5.80
N VAL A 27 -7.96 11.87 -4.91
CA VAL A 27 -9.11 11.21 -4.31
C VAL A 27 -10.40 11.93 -4.73
N VAL A 28 -11.57 11.29 -4.50
CA VAL A 28 -12.87 11.90 -4.78
C VAL A 28 -13.48 12.39 -3.48
N TYR A 29 -13.91 13.63 -3.45
CA TYR A 29 -14.69 14.21 -2.34
C TYR A 29 -16.17 14.09 -2.60
N LEU A 30 -16.91 13.62 -1.62
CA LEU A 30 -18.36 13.53 -1.62
C LEU A 30 -18.89 14.41 -0.47
N PRO A 31 -19.51 15.56 -0.78
CA PRO A 31 -20.07 16.45 0.23
C PRO A 31 -21.25 15.79 0.96
N ALA A 32 -21.58 16.31 2.13
CA ALA A 32 -22.76 15.85 2.87
C ALA A 32 -24.02 16.04 2.04
N ARG A 33 -24.87 15.02 1.98
CA ARG A 33 -26.19 15.02 1.31
C ARG A 33 -27.16 14.13 2.08
N GLU A 34 -28.39 14.59 2.28
CA GLU A 34 -29.55 13.82 2.74
C GLU A 34 -29.21 12.64 3.69
N GLY A 35 -28.70 12.95 4.89
CA GLY A 35 -28.37 11.94 5.91
C GLY A 35 -27.06 11.15 5.67
N LYS A 36 -26.31 11.48 4.62
CA LYS A 36 -24.97 10.92 4.39
C LYS A 36 -23.90 11.96 4.75
N PRO A 37 -22.90 11.61 5.60
CA PRO A 37 -21.84 12.52 5.99
C PRO A 37 -20.87 12.81 4.82
N GLU A 38 -20.06 13.85 5.00
CA GLU A 38 -18.93 14.12 4.10
C GLU A 38 -17.94 12.96 4.11
N ARG A 39 -17.42 12.62 2.92
CA ARG A 39 -16.54 11.46 2.72
C ARG A 39 -15.49 11.72 1.67
N PHE A 40 -14.34 11.09 1.82
CA PHE A 40 -13.42 10.86 0.70
C PHE A 40 -13.52 9.41 0.21
N LEU A 41 -13.45 9.22 -1.11
CA LEU A 41 -13.20 7.91 -1.72
C LEU A 41 -11.72 7.83 -2.08
N VAL A 42 -11.05 6.82 -1.54
CA VAL A 42 -9.60 6.60 -1.66
C VAL A 42 -9.35 5.23 -2.26
N ASN A 43 -8.54 5.18 -3.30
CA ASN A 43 -8.06 3.91 -3.84
C ASN A 43 -6.82 3.45 -3.08
N LEU A 44 -6.84 2.20 -2.63
CA LEU A 44 -5.69 1.50 -2.06
C LEU A 44 -5.55 0.19 -2.80
N LEU A 45 -4.45 0.04 -3.55
CA LEU A 45 -4.26 -1.04 -4.52
C LEU A 45 -5.45 -1.09 -5.50
N THR A 46 -6.04 -2.27 -5.66
CA THR A 46 -7.20 -2.53 -6.55
C THR A 46 -8.55 -2.30 -5.90
N LYS A 47 -8.61 -1.70 -4.71
CA LYS A 47 -9.83 -1.49 -3.95
C LYS A 47 -10.11 -0.02 -3.69
N SER A 48 -11.39 0.33 -3.59
CA SER A 48 -11.85 1.67 -3.20
C SER A 48 -12.42 1.63 -1.78
N TYR A 49 -12.04 2.63 -1.01
CA TYR A 49 -12.47 2.82 0.37
C TYR A 49 -13.15 4.17 0.54
N SER A 50 -14.21 4.19 1.32
CA SER A 50 -14.89 5.40 1.74
C SER A 50 -14.48 5.73 3.17
N ILE A 51 -13.99 6.94 3.42
CA ILE A 51 -13.68 7.44 4.76
C ILE A 51 -14.67 8.50 5.17
N ASP A 52 -15.39 8.25 6.25
CA ASP A 52 -16.38 9.16 6.84
C ASP A 52 -15.66 10.24 7.64
N LEU A 53 -15.86 11.51 7.27
CA LEU A 53 -15.19 12.63 7.94
C LEU A 53 -15.82 12.98 9.29
N SER A 54 -17.00 12.46 9.62
CA SER A 54 -17.62 12.69 10.95
C SER A 54 -17.09 11.72 12.01
N THR A 55 -16.80 10.48 11.62
CA THR A 55 -16.41 9.40 12.54
C THR A 55 -14.96 8.92 12.37
N GLY A 56 -14.34 9.19 11.22
CA GLY A 56 -13.05 8.61 10.83
C GLY A 56 -13.12 7.14 10.45
N GLU A 57 -14.31 6.55 10.31
CA GLU A 57 -14.50 5.17 9.93
C GLU A 57 -14.25 4.97 8.44
N ALA A 58 -13.39 4.00 8.09
CA ALA A 58 -13.15 3.58 6.72
C ALA A 58 -13.93 2.31 6.38
N ARG A 59 -14.56 2.29 5.19
CA ARG A 59 -15.31 1.12 4.67
C ARG A 59 -14.84 0.75 3.28
N ASP A 60 -14.71 -0.55 3.02
CA ASP A 60 -14.56 -1.08 1.65
C ASP A 60 -15.86 -0.81 0.90
N VAL A 61 -15.77 -0.09 -0.22
CA VAL A 61 -16.96 0.37 -0.98
C VAL A 61 -17.75 -0.78 -1.58
N VAL A 62 -17.08 -1.86 -1.98
CA VAL A 62 -17.73 -3.03 -2.62
C VAL A 62 -18.23 -4.03 -1.58
N ALA A 63 -17.43 -4.31 -0.56
CA ALA A 63 -17.79 -5.26 0.47
C ALA A 63 -18.71 -4.67 1.56
N GLU A 64 -18.86 -3.34 1.60
CA GLU A 64 -19.62 -2.57 2.59
C GLU A 64 -19.22 -2.85 4.04
N LYS A 65 -17.97 -3.29 4.25
CA LYS A 65 -17.43 -3.67 5.56
C LYS A 65 -16.50 -2.59 6.08
N VAL A 66 -16.58 -2.34 7.38
CA VAL A 66 -15.58 -1.55 8.09
C VAL A 66 -14.24 -2.25 7.99
N VAL A 67 -13.20 -1.49 7.70
CA VAL A 67 -11.84 -2.01 7.62
C VAL A 67 -11.11 -1.89 8.97
N ASP A 68 -10.01 -2.60 9.10
CA ASP A 68 -9.21 -2.59 10.31
C ASP A 68 -8.57 -1.22 10.57
N GLU A 69 -8.20 -0.99 11.83
CA GLU A 69 -7.60 0.26 12.32
C GLU A 69 -6.30 0.64 11.59
N LYS A 70 -5.48 -0.35 11.24
CA LYS A 70 -4.23 -0.16 10.50
C LYS A 70 -4.51 0.45 9.12
N THR A 71 -5.44 -0.12 8.38
CA THR A 71 -5.84 0.36 7.06
C THR A 71 -6.48 1.75 7.15
N THR A 72 -7.37 1.97 8.13
CA THR A 72 -7.98 3.28 8.40
C THR A 72 -6.92 4.35 8.67
N ARG A 73 -5.94 4.07 9.53
CA ARG A 73 -4.86 4.98 9.86
C ARG A 73 -4.00 5.33 8.64
N LEU A 74 -3.66 4.36 7.80
CA LEU A 74 -2.91 4.61 6.57
C LEU A 74 -3.69 5.48 5.58
N ILE A 75 -5.00 5.28 5.44
CA ILE A 75 -5.88 6.11 4.61
C ILE A 75 -5.90 7.54 5.12
N LEU A 76 -6.15 7.75 6.42
CA LEU A 76 -6.16 9.09 7.02
C LEU A 76 -4.82 9.80 6.88
N LYS A 77 -3.71 9.09 7.12
CA LYS A 77 -2.37 9.63 6.87
C LYS A 77 -2.16 10.03 5.41
N TYR A 78 -2.56 9.19 4.48
CA TYR A 78 -2.48 9.53 3.06
C TYR A 78 -3.24 10.81 2.72
N LEU A 79 -4.41 11.02 3.31
CA LEU A 79 -5.20 12.24 3.11
C LEU A 79 -4.53 13.50 3.67
N THR A 80 -3.48 13.39 4.49
CA THR A 80 -2.67 14.53 4.92
C THR A 80 -1.54 14.88 3.95
N TYR A 81 -1.31 14.11 2.87
CA TYR A 81 -0.27 14.36 1.88
C TYR A 81 -0.48 15.72 1.18
N GLN A 82 0.59 16.52 1.11
CA GLN A 82 0.57 17.90 0.58
C GLN A 82 1.26 18.07 -0.75
N GLY A 83 1.61 16.97 -1.41
CA GLY A 83 2.40 17.00 -2.63
C GLY A 83 3.90 16.97 -2.35
N HIS A 84 4.66 16.51 -3.33
CA HIS A 84 6.12 16.46 -3.26
C HIS A 84 6.71 17.62 -4.05
N LEU A 85 7.61 18.38 -3.42
CA LEU A 85 8.23 19.57 -4.02
C LEU A 85 9.38 19.22 -5.00
N LYS A 86 9.83 17.97 -5.06
CA LYS A 86 10.96 17.54 -5.88
C LYS A 86 10.52 16.61 -7.00
N GLY A 87 10.72 17.05 -8.21
CA GLY A 87 10.16 16.46 -9.43
C GLY A 87 10.91 15.28 -10.05
N ARG A 88 11.25 14.23 -9.34
CA ARG A 88 11.47 12.87 -9.87
C ARG A 88 11.30 11.90 -8.73
N ALA A 89 10.29 11.06 -8.82
CA ALA A 89 10.10 9.95 -7.88
C ALA A 89 11.25 8.93 -8.05
N GLY A 90 12.16 8.90 -7.08
CA GLY A 90 13.14 7.83 -6.89
C GLY A 90 12.57 6.69 -6.06
N TRP A 91 13.39 5.69 -5.82
CA TRP A 91 13.07 4.59 -4.91
C TRP A 91 13.95 4.67 -3.66
N VAL A 92 13.35 4.51 -2.49
CA VAL A 92 14.05 4.54 -1.21
C VAL A 92 13.77 3.25 -0.44
N GLY A 93 14.83 2.63 0.10
CA GLY A 93 14.70 1.52 1.04
C GLY A 93 14.33 2.03 2.43
N ILE A 94 13.65 1.19 3.21
CA ILE A 94 13.18 1.56 4.56
C ILE A 94 14.33 1.94 5.50
N GLU A 95 15.49 1.33 5.33
CA GLU A 95 16.70 1.55 6.14
C GLU A 95 17.26 2.99 6.01
N LYS A 96 16.90 3.69 4.95
CA LYS A 96 17.30 5.09 4.71
C LYS A 96 16.36 6.10 5.37
N LEU A 97 15.26 5.64 5.94
CA LEU A 97 14.26 6.48 6.58
C LEU A 97 14.55 6.65 8.08
N PRO A 98 14.14 7.76 8.68
CA PRO A 98 14.20 7.92 10.14
C PRO A 98 13.48 6.76 10.85
N GLY A 99 14.17 6.08 11.76
CA GLY A 99 13.66 4.89 12.45
C GLY A 99 13.54 3.62 11.60
N GLY A 100 14.01 3.66 10.35
CA GLY A 100 13.89 2.55 9.41
C GLY A 100 14.65 1.29 9.86
N GLN A 101 15.86 1.44 10.36
CA GLN A 101 16.66 0.30 10.86
C GLN A 101 15.98 -0.43 12.03
N GLN A 102 15.24 0.27 12.87
CA GLN A 102 14.55 -0.29 14.03
C GLN A 102 13.39 -1.20 13.66
N VAL A 103 12.82 -1.04 12.47
CA VAL A 103 11.66 -1.80 11.97
C VAL A 103 12.02 -2.84 10.91
N THR A 104 13.30 -3.02 10.57
CA THR A 104 13.73 -4.01 9.56
C THR A 104 13.35 -5.44 9.95
N GLY A 105 13.41 -5.80 11.24
CA GLY A 105 12.96 -7.09 11.75
C GLY A 105 11.46 -7.33 11.53
N ASP A 106 10.64 -6.30 11.76
CA ASP A 106 9.20 -6.35 11.52
C ASP A 106 8.90 -6.44 10.02
N LEU A 107 9.60 -5.68 9.18
CA LEU A 107 9.47 -5.77 7.72
C LEU A 107 9.82 -7.17 7.23
N HIS A 108 10.92 -7.74 7.72
CA HIS A 108 11.31 -9.10 7.38
C HIS A 108 10.23 -10.12 7.75
N LYS A 109 9.72 -10.07 8.98
CA LYS A 109 8.71 -11.00 9.49
C LYS A 109 7.37 -10.86 8.77
N ARG A 110 6.93 -9.62 8.50
CA ARG A 110 5.57 -9.31 8.05
C ARG A 110 5.43 -9.21 6.52
N ALA A 111 6.55 -8.98 5.82
CA ALA A 111 6.54 -8.84 4.36
C ALA A 111 7.53 -9.77 3.65
N TYR A 112 8.82 -9.75 3.97
CA TYR A 112 9.82 -10.51 3.23
C TYR A 112 9.62 -12.02 3.37
N ARG A 113 9.47 -12.50 4.60
CA ARG A 113 9.28 -13.94 4.86
C ARG A 113 8.03 -14.49 4.18
N PRO A 114 6.81 -13.93 4.31
CA PRO A 114 5.62 -14.42 3.60
C PRO A 114 5.77 -14.38 2.08
N LEU A 115 6.48 -13.40 1.54
CA LEU A 115 6.73 -13.28 0.11
C LEU A 115 7.67 -14.39 -0.39
N ILE A 116 8.77 -14.65 0.34
CA ILE A 116 9.73 -15.73 0.06
C ILE A 116 9.06 -17.10 0.18
N GLU A 117 8.33 -17.37 1.26
CA GLU A 117 7.62 -18.63 1.48
C GLU A 117 6.56 -18.90 0.41
N SER A 118 5.95 -17.84 -0.12
CA SER A 118 4.91 -17.99 -1.13
C SER A 118 5.44 -18.11 -2.56
N PHE A 119 6.48 -17.37 -2.89
CA PHE A 119 6.89 -17.16 -4.28
C PHE A 119 8.38 -17.41 -4.54
N GLY A 120 9.18 -17.60 -3.50
CA GLY A 120 10.65 -17.66 -3.61
C GLY A 120 11.17 -18.68 -4.62
N TYR A 121 10.49 -19.80 -4.78
CA TYR A 121 10.82 -20.84 -5.78
C TYR A 121 9.80 -20.97 -6.89
N GLU A 122 8.84 -20.04 -6.97
CA GLU A 122 7.71 -20.09 -7.89
C GLU A 122 7.54 -18.74 -8.62
N PRO A 123 8.55 -18.35 -9.46
CA PRO A 123 8.58 -17.02 -10.09
C PRO A 123 7.36 -16.75 -10.98
N GLN A 124 6.82 -17.76 -11.65
CA GLN A 124 5.65 -17.62 -12.52
C GLN A 124 4.38 -17.31 -11.72
N LEU A 125 4.25 -17.89 -10.51
CA LEU A 125 3.14 -17.56 -9.61
C LEU A 125 3.27 -16.12 -9.08
N PHE A 126 4.49 -15.67 -8.80
CA PHE A 126 4.75 -14.27 -8.41
C PHE A 126 4.33 -13.31 -9.53
N GLU A 127 4.80 -13.52 -10.75
CA GLU A 127 4.42 -12.68 -11.90
C GLU A 127 2.90 -12.66 -12.13
N THR A 128 2.25 -13.82 -11.99
CA THR A 128 0.79 -13.91 -12.12
C THR A 128 0.07 -13.11 -11.03
N ALA A 129 0.48 -13.27 -9.77
CA ALA A 129 -0.09 -12.52 -8.65
C ALA A 129 0.12 -11.00 -8.81
N CYS A 130 1.31 -10.58 -9.27
CA CYS A 130 1.60 -9.18 -9.55
C CYS A 130 0.67 -8.60 -10.62
N LYS A 131 0.46 -9.31 -11.73
CA LYS A 131 -0.45 -8.87 -12.81
C LYS A 131 -1.90 -8.81 -12.35
N LEU A 132 -2.37 -9.75 -11.51
CA LEU A 132 -3.72 -9.74 -10.95
C LEU A 132 -3.96 -8.58 -9.95
N LEU A 133 -2.89 -7.99 -9.43
CA LEU A 133 -2.92 -6.83 -8.55
C LEU A 133 -2.53 -5.53 -9.28
N ASP A 134 -2.65 -5.51 -10.60
CA ASP A 134 -2.33 -4.37 -11.47
C ASP A 134 -0.88 -3.85 -11.30
N GLY A 135 0.05 -4.76 -10.96
CA GLY A 135 1.47 -4.45 -10.85
C GLY A 135 2.09 -4.12 -12.20
N VAL A 136 2.87 -3.05 -12.24
CA VAL A 136 3.63 -2.63 -13.42
C VAL A 136 5.03 -3.24 -13.37
N LYS A 137 5.42 -3.96 -14.41
CA LYS A 137 6.75 -4.59 -14.49
C LYS A 137 7.83 -3.52 -14.64
N GLU A 138 8.86 -3.62 -13.80
CA GLU A 138 9.98 -2.67 -13.76
C GLU A 138 11.29 -3.35 -14.23
N LYS A 139 12.24 -2.52 -14.69
CA LYS A 139 13.57 -2.99 -15.13
C LYS A 139 14.66 -2.64 -14.09
N LEU A 140 14.48 -3.13 -12.85
CA LEU A 140 15.31 -2.74 -11.70
C LEU A 140 16.05 -3.90 -11.01
N GLY A 141 16.29 -4.99 -11.74
CA GLY A 141 16.94 -6.20 -11.22
C GLY A 141 15.94 -7.20 -10.65
N GLY A 142 16.28 -8.49 -10.75
CA GLY A 142 15.36 -9.57 -10.40
C GLY A 142 14.04 -9.49 -11.17
N ILE A 143 13.00 -10.11 -10.62
CA ILE A 143 11.63 -9.94 -11.10
C ILE A 143 11.02 -8.80 -10.29
N SER A 144 10.85 -7.64 -10.92
CA SER A 144 10.47 -6.40 -10.24
C SER A 144 9.11 -5.90 -10.73
N TYR A 145 8.24 -5.56 -9.79
CA TYR A 145 6.94 -4.96 -10.04
C TYR A 145 6.68 -3.80 -9.09
N SER A 146 6.18 -2.68 -9.62
CA SER A 146 5.69 -1.56 -8.83
C SER A 146 4.18 -1.58 -8.72
N PHE A 147 3.66 -1.18 -7.56
CA PHE A 147 2.23 -1.14 -7.24
C PHE A 147 1.87 0.26 -6.79
N SER A 148 0.81 0.83 -7.33
CA SER A 148 0.19 2.03 -6.77
C SER A 148 -0.55 1.65 -5.49
N PHE A 149 0.16 1.73 -4.35
CA PHE A 149 -0.45 1.43 -3.04
C PHE A 149 -1.53 2.46 -2.72
N PHE A 150 -1.22 3.74 -2.91
CA PHE A 150 -2.17 4.85 -3.09
C PHE A 150 -1.85 5.55 -4.41
N PRO A 151 -2.73 6.41 -4.95
CA PRO A 151 -2.49 7.08 -6.23
C PRO A 151 -1.12 7.79 -6.33
N GLN A 152 -0.66 8.41 -5.26
CA GLN A 152 0.63 9.12 -5.18
C GLN A 152 1.72 8.35 -4.44
N PHE A 153 1.46 7.15 -3.97
CA PHE A 153 2.40 6.34 -3.22
C PHE A 153 2.57 4.97 -3.87
N LYS A 154 3.80 4.66 -4.29
CA LYS A 154 4.13 3.38 -4.91
C LYS A 154 5.04 2.54 -4.02
N ILE A 155 4.86 1.22 -4.09
CA ILE A 155 5.74 0.21 -3.50
C ILE A 155 6.30 -0.64 -4.63
N LEU A 156 7.62 -0.78 -4.68
CA LEU A 156 8.34 -1.69 -5.57
C LEU A 156 8.63 -2.98 -4.81
N VAL A 157 8.31 -4.11 -5.41
CA VAL A 157 8.66 -5.45 -4.93
C VAL A 157 9.62 -6.08 -5.93
N GLN A 158 10.76 -6.56 -5.42
CA GLN A 158 11.77 -7.26 -6.21
C GLN A 158 11.94 -8.67 -5.65
N LEU A 159 11.94 -9.67 -6.53
CA LEU A 159 12.18 -11.06 -6.19
C LEU A 159 13.33 -11.62 -7.05
N TRP A 160 14.36 -12.14 -6.40
CA TRP A 160 15.37 -13.00 -7.00
C TRP A 160 15.04 -14.43 -6.61
N PRO A 161 14.51 -15.24 -7.57
CA PRO A 161 14.09 -16.60 -7.27
C PRO A 161 15.26 -17.47 -6.81
N GLY A 162 14.99 -18.34 -5.88
CA GLY A 162 15.91 -19.43 -5.53
C GLY A 162 15.86 -20.57 -6.53
N ASP A 163 16.86 -21.42 -6.49
CA ASP A 163 16.90 -22.68 -7.23
C ASP A 163 17.28 -23.83 -6.27
N ARG A 164 16.37 -24.79 -6.12
CA ARG A 164 16.57 -25.96 -5.25
C ARG A 164 17.67 -26.90 -5.75
N LYS A 165 17.94 -26.90 -7.07
CA LYS A 165 18.96 -27.77 -7.66
C LYS A 165 20.38 -27.25 -7.39
N THR A 166 20.53 -25.93 -7.39
CA THR A 166 21.80 -25.25 -7.12
C THR A 166 21.93 -24.77 -5.68
N TYR A 167 20.97 -25.09 -4.82
CA TYR A 167 20.92 -24.64 -3.42
C TYR A 167 20.95 -23.11 -3.26
N THR A 168 20.49 -22.37 -4.28
CA THR A 168 20.40 -20.91 -4.20
C THR A 168 19.15 -20.52 -3.43
N SER A 169 19.31 -19.73 -2.35
CA SER A 169 18.19 -19.19 -1.58
C SER A 169 17.53 -18.01 -2.29
N PRO A 170 16.19 -17.91 -2.26
CA PRO A 170 15.50 -16.74 -2.80
C PRO A 170 15.77 -15.50 -1.96
N VAL A 171 15.80 -14.34 -2.62
CA VAL A 171 15.95 -13.03 -1.98
C VAL A 171 14.83 -12.13 -2.44
N THR A 172 14.35 -11.26 -1.55
CA THR A 172 13.37 -10.22 -1.89
C THR A 172 13.78 -8.87 -1.32
N ASN A 173 13.31 -7.81 -1.94
CA ASN A 173 13.48 -6.45 -1.48
C ASN A 173 12.20 -5.65 -1.75
N LEU A 174 11.89 -4.71 -0.86
CA LEU A 174 10.84 -3.72 -1.04
C LEU A 174 11.46 -2.32 -0.99
N MET A 175 11.03 -1.48 -1.93
CA MET A 175 11.39 -0.07 -1.95
C MET A 175 10.12 0.78 -2.09
N PHE A 176 10.20 2.02 -1.70
CA PHE A 176 9.08 2.94 -1.66
C PHE A 176 9.39 4.15 -2.54
N SER A 177 8.38 4.73 -3.17
CA SER A 177 8.57 6.02 -3.86
C SER A 177 9.02 7.08 -2.83
N ASP A 178 10.00 7.90 -3.18
CA ASP A 178 10.68 8.81 -2.26
C ASP A 178 9.77 9.90 -1.65
N ASN A 179 8.66 10.21 -2.31
CA ASN A 179 7.64 11.13 -1.80
C ASN A 179 6.89 10.64 -0.53
N VAL A 180 7.05 9.36 -0.17
CA VAL A 180 6.41 8.82 1.06
C VAL A 180 6.98 9.43 2.35
N ILE A 181 8.23 9.90 2.31
CA ILE A 181 8.96 10.43 3.47
C ILE A 181 8.22 11.62 4.10
N ASP A 182 7.49 12.38 3.29
CA ASP A 182 6.77 13.57 3.74
C ASP A 182 5.48 13.24 4.54
N THR A 183 5.03 11.97 4.48
CA THR A 183 3.71 11.57 5.03
C THR A 183 3.79 10.37 5.94
N PHE A 184 4.60 9.36 5.57
CA PHE A 184 4.64 8.07 6.25
C PHE A 184 5.95 7.89 7.01
N ASN A 185 5.87 7.39 8.23
CA ASN A 185 7.05 6.94 8.97
C ASN A 185 7.38 5.47 8.63
N ALA A 186 8.54 4.99 9.09
CA ALA A 186 9.00 3.64 8.79
C ALA A 186 8.01 2.54 9.24
N ARG A 187 7.30 2.72 10.35
CA ARG A 187 6.31 1.76 10.84
C ARG A 187 5.08 1.69 9.93
N ASP A 188 4.62 2.83 9.41
CA ASP A 188 3.54 2.87 8.43
C ASP A 188 3.90 2.13 7.15
N LEU A 189 5.17 2.21 6.73
CA LEU A 189 5.65 1.50 5.54
C LEU A 189 5.73 -0.02 5.75
N VAL A 190 6.03 -0.48 6.97
CA VAL A 190 5.90 -1.90 7.32
C VAL A 190 4.44 -2.35 7.21
N ASP A 191 3.50 -1.56 7.73
CA ASP A 191 2.07 -1.85 7.64
C ASP A 191 1.57 -1.88 6.19
N ALA A 192 1.98 -0.92 5.37
CA ALA A 192 1.68 -0.90 3.94
C ALA A 192 2.26 -2.11 3.19
N SER A 193 3.50 -2.49 3.52
CA SER A 193 4.16 -3.67 2.96
C SER A 193 3.43 -4.96 3.29
N GLU A 194 3.00 -5.12 4.55
CA GLU A 194 2.22 -6.29 4.99
C GLU A 194 0.89 -6.38 4.23
N ILE A 195 0.18 -5.26 4.07
CA ILE A 195 -1.08 -5.21 3.31
C ILE A 195 -0.83 -5.64 1.86
N LEU A 196 0.17 -5.06 1.17
CA LEU A 196 0.49 -5.41 -0.20
C LEU A 196 0.83 -6.90 -0.34
N VAL A 197 1.74 -7.41 0.51
CA VAL A 197 2.16 -8.81 0.45
C VAL A 197 1.00 -9.75 0.76
N SER A 198 0.14 -9.42 1.71
CA SER A 198 -1.08 -10.19 2.00
C SER A 198 -2.01 -10.29 0.78
N HIS A 199 -2.13 -9.21 0.00
CA HIS A 199 -2.90 -9.22 -1.24
C HIS A 199 -2.23 -10.09 -2.31
N LEU A 200 -0.92 -10.00 -2.51
CA LEU A 200 -0.17 -10.86 -3.42
C LEU A 200 -0.36 -12.35 -3.07
N VAL A 201 -0.18 -12.71 -1.80
CA VAL A 201 -0.33 -14.09 -1.33
C VAL A 201 -1.75 -14.62 -1.55
N LYS A 202 -2.78 -13.80 -1.36
CA LYS A 202 -4.17 -14.19 -1.66
C LYS A 202 -4.39 -14.50 -3.14
N HIS A 203 -3.68 -13.82 -4.03
CA HIS A 203 -3.77 -14.07 -5.47
C HIS A 203 -2.97 -15.29 -5.95
N LYS A 204 -2.04 -15.82 -5.14
CA LYS A 204 -1.37 -17.10 -5.43
C LYS A 204 -2.36 -18.25 -5.62
N SER A 205 -3.45 -18.27 -4.87
CA SER A 205 -4.43 -19.37 -4.83
C SER A 205 -5.55 -19.26 -5.86
N ARG A 206 -5.60 -18.19 -6.67
CA ARG A 206 -6.61 -18.07 -7.73
C ARG A 206 -6.08 -18.69 -9.01
N PRO A 207 -6.68 -19.80 -9.51
CA PRO A 207 -6.38 -20.27 -10.84
C PRO A 207 -6.66 -19.16 -11.85
N ALA A 208 -5.75 -18.94 -12.79
CA ALA A 208 -5.96 -17.99 -13.87
C ALA A 208 -7.34 -18.23 -14.48
N ALA A 209 -8.20 -17.20 -14.50
CA ALA A 209 -9.49 -17.28 -15.15
C ALA A 209 -9.25 -17.74 -16.60
N ARG A 210 -9.84 -18.87 -17.00
CA ARG A 210 -9.77 -19.33 -18.39
C ARG A 210 -10.28 -18.17 -19.27
N PRO A 211 -9.57 -17.81 -20.35
CA PRO A 211 -10.08 -16.86 -21.30
C PRO A 211 -11.45 -17.36 -21.78
N ARG A 212 -12.47 -16.50 -21.72
CA ARG A 212 -13.76 -16.80 -22.32
C ARG A 212 -13.53 -16.92 -23.84
N ALA A 213 -13.79 -18.10 -24.35
CA ALA A 213 -13.82 -18.37 -25.79
C ALA A 213 -14.93 -17.56 -26.47
#